data_e55ef77c6e17c018b5ce461b61e5bea9
#
_entry.id   e55ef77c6e17c018b5ce461b61e5bea9
#
_cell.length_a   1.000
_cell.length_b   1.000
_cell.length_c   1.000
_cell.angle_alpha   90.00
_cell.angle_beta   90.00
_cell.angle_gamma   90.00
#
_symmetry.space_group_name_H-M   'P 1'
#
loop_
_entity.id
_entity.type
_entity.pdbx_description
1 polymer ?
#
loop_
_entity_poly.entity_id
_entity_poly.type
_entity_poly.pdbx_seq_one_letter_code
_entity_poly.pdbx_strand_id
1 'polypeptide(L)'
;MFKPHVTVACVVHAAGKFLIVEETINHKALWNQPAGHLEADETLLQAAERELWEETGIRAQPQFFLRMHQWIAPDNTPFLRFSFVIELATPLPTEPHDSDIDRCLWLTPQQILEANNLRSPLVAESIRCYQQQERYPLSLVSSYNWPF
;
A
#
# COMPACT_ATOMS: atom_id res chain seq x y z
N MET A 1 3.49 19.59 -19.08
CA MET A 1 3.01 19.62 -17.69
C MET A 1 3.58 18.44 -16.94
N PHE A 2 4.06 18.68 -15.73
CA PHE A 2 4.56 17.63 -14.85
C PHE A 2 3.42 16.71 -14.40
N LYS A 3 3.60 15.39 -14.55
CA LYS A 3 2.57 14.39 -14.22
C LYS A 3 3.19 13.30 -13.36
N PRO A 4 3.12 13.41 -12.04
CA PRO A 4 3.59 12.34 -11.18
C PRO A 4 2.66 11.13 -11.23
N HIS A 5 3.21 9.95 -10.94
CA HIS A 5 2.41 8.75 -10.73
C HIS A 5 1.74 8.83 -9.37
N VAL A 6 0.43 8.82 -9.34
CA VAL A 6 -0.33 8.80 -8.09
C VAL A 6 -0.64 7.35 -7.74
N THR A 7 -0.18 6.92 -6.57
CA THR A 7 -0.37 5.55 -6.09
C THR A 7 -1.02 5.54 -4.72
N VAL A 8 -1.63 4.41 -4.39
CA VAL A 8 -2.21 4.14 -3.08
C VAL A 8 -1.56 2.89 -2.51
N ALA A 9 -1.51 2.79 -1.20
CA ALA A 9 -0.97 1.63 -0.51
C ALA A 9 -1.74 1.37 0.78
N CYS A 10 -1.83 0.10 1.18
CA CYS A 10 -2.48 -0.31 2.40
C CYS A 10 -1.46 -0.91 3.36
N VAL A 11 -1.35 -0.32 4.55
CA VAL A 11 -0.63 -0.91 5.66
C VAL A 11 -1.66 -1.71 6.46
N VAL A 12 -1.67 -3.01 6.24
CA VAL A 12 -2.64 -3.94 6.83
C VAL A 12 -1.96 -4.67 7.97
N HIS A 13 -2.50 -4.51 9.17
CA HIS A 13 -1.90 -5.05 10.38
C HIS A 13 -2.88 -6.02 11.07
N ALA A 14 -2.35 -7.14 11.56
CA ALA A 14 -3.09 -8.11 12.36
C ALA A 14 -2.13 -8.91 13.22
N ALA A 15 -2.42 -9.02 14.51
CA ALA A 15 -1.67 -9.87 15.45
C ALA A 15 -0.14 -9.66 15.38
N GLY A 16 0.30 -8.38 15.33
CA GLY A 16 1.71 -8.04 15.32
C GLY A 16 2.42 -8.25 13.98
N LYS A 17 1.66 -8.51 12.91
CA LYS A 17 2.21 -8.73 11.56
C LYS A 17 1.57 -7.82 10.55
N PHE A 18 2.30 -7.61 9.44
CA PHE A 18 1.85 -6.78 8.32
C PHE A 18 1.72 -7.61 7.05
N LEU A 19 0.72 -7.31 6.27
CA LEU A 19 0.48 -7.95 4.99
C LEU A 19 1.44 -7.39 3.95
N ILE A 20 2.19 -8.27 3.31
CA ILE A 20 3.15 -7.96 2.27
C ILE A 20 2.83 -8.79 1.04
N VAL A 21 2.96 -8.18 -0.13
CA VAL A 21 2.85 -8.87 -1.42
C VAL A 21 4.24 -9.04 -2.02
N GLU A 22 4.45 -10.17 -2.66
CA GLU A 22 5.69 -10.49 -3.35
C GLU A 22 5.45 -10.51 -4.86
N GLU A 23 6.31 -9.82 -5.58
CA GLU A 23 6.24 -9.68 -7.02
C GLU A 23 7.64 -9.88 -7.59
N THR A 24 7.77 -10.65 -8.67
CA THR A 24 9.06 -10.85 -9.32
C THR A 24 9.24 -9.82 -10.42
N ILE A 25 10.26 -8.97 -10.28
CA ILE A 25 10.63 -7.94 -11.24
C ILE A 25 12.10 -8.10 -11.58
N ASN A 26 12.41 -8.27 -12.87
CA ASN A 26 13.79 -8.48 -13.35
C ASN A 26 14.46 -9.63 -12.60
N HIS A 27 13.75 -10.77 -12.47
CA HIS A 27 14.22 -11.99 -11.81
C HIS A 27 14.47 -11.86 -10.30
N LYS A 28 13.96 -10.80 -9.67
CA LYS A 28 14.07 -10.60 -8.22
C LYS A 28 12.69 -10.60 -7.58
N ALA A 29 12.53 -11.35 -6.50
CA ALA A 29 11.33 -11.32 -5.67
C ALA A 29 11.37 -10.09 -4.79
N LEU A 30 10.49 -9.12 -5.05
CA LEU A 30 10.42 -7.86 -4.34
C LEU A 30 9.17 -7.79 -3.46
N TRP A 31 9.30 -7.18 -2.31
CA TRP A 31 8.25 -7.03 -1.31
C TRP A 31 7.71 -5.60 -1.27
N ASN A 32 6.38 -5.49 -1.20
CA ASN A 32 5.68 -4.22 -1.10
C ASN A 32 4.45 -4.37 -0.22
N GLN A 33 3.91 -3.27 0.28
CA GLN A 33 2.54 -3.26 0.73
C GLN A 33 1.63 -3.53 -0.47
N PRO A 34 0.39 -4.02 -0.25
CA PRO A 34 -0.62 -3.98 -1.29
C PRO A 34 -0.75 -2.55 -1.80
N ALA A 35 -0.48 -2.32 -3.07
CA ALA A 35 -0.36 -0.98 -3.63
C ALA A 35 -0.54 -0.97 -5.15
N GLY A 36 -0.92 0.18 -5.69
CA GLY A 36 -1.03 0.36 -7.13
C GLY A 36 -1.45 1.77 -7.51
N HIS A 37 -1.62 1.98 -8.81
CA HIS A 37 -1.95 3.28 -9.37
C HIS A 37 -3.42 3.64 -9.18
N LEU A 38 -3.66 4.93 -8.91
CA LEU A 38 -5.01 5.50 -9.02
C LEU A 38 -5.47 5.37 -10.47
N GLU A 39 -6.69 4.89 -10.67
CA GLU A 39 -7.31 4.79 -11.98
C GLU A 39 -8.31 5.91 -12.19
N ALA A 40 -8.71 6.12 -13.46
CA ALA A 40 -9.72 7.10 -13.79
C ALA A 40 -11.04 6.81 -13.07
N ASP A 41 -11.74 7.86 -12.68
CA ASP A 41 -13.08 7.78 -12.10
C ASP A 41 -13.19 7.05 -10.77
N GLU A 42 -12.06 6.88 -10.05
CA GLU A 42 -12.11 6.34 -8.69
C GLU A 42 -11.51 7.32 -7.67
N THR A 43 -11.99 7.24 -6.44
CA THR A 43 -11.40 7.99 -5.32
C THR A 43 -10.16 7.26 -4.82
N LEU A 44 -9.32 7.96 -4.06
CA LEU A 44 -8.14 7.33 -3.44
C LEU A 44 -8.54 6.15 -2.53
N LEU A 45 -9.64 6.29 -1.79
CA LEU A 45 -10.13 5.20 -0.92
C LEU A 45 -10.62 4.00 -1.73
N GLN A 46 -11.32 4.24 -2.84
CA GLN A 46 -11.75 3.18 -3.75
C GLN A 46 -10.55 2.47 -4.38
N ALA A 47 -9.53 3.23 -4.77
CA ALA A 47 -8.30 2.65 -5.31
C ALA A 47 -7.61 1.75 -4.29
N ALA A 48 -7.53 2.18 -3.03
CA ALA A 48 -6.92 1.39 -1.96
C ALA A 48 -7.67 0.07 -1.74
N GLU A 49 -9.00 0.12 -1.70
CA GLU A 49 -9.83 -1.09 -1.57
C GLU A 49 -9.67 -2.03 -2.76
N ARG A 50 -9.65 -1.49 -3.96
CA ARG A 50 -9.49 -2.26 -5.19
C ARG A 50 -8.13 -2.96 -5.24
N GLU A 51 -7.05 -2.23 -4.99
CA GLU A 51 -5.70 -2.80 -5.00
C GLU A 51 -5.53 -3.87 -3.93
N LEU A 52 -6.08 -3.65 -2.74
CA LEU A 52 -6.04 -4.66 -1.69
C LEU A 52 -6.70 -5.95 -2.14
N TRP A 53 -7.89 -5.86 -2.73
CA TRP A 53 -8.60 -7.04 -3.21
C TRP A 53 -7.89 -7.72 -4.37
N GLU A 54 -7.42 -6.95 -5.36
CA GLU A 54 -6.72 -7.51 -6.52
C GLU A 54 -5.44 -8.24 -6.12
N GLU A 55 -4.68 -7.67 -5.20
CA GLU A 55 -3.37 -8.22 -4.83
C GLU A 55 -3.43 -9.25 -3.72
N THR A 56 -4.47 -9.26 -2.88
CA THR A 56 -4.52 -10.14 -1.71
C THR A 56 -5.81 -10.95 -1.57
N GLY A 57 -6.86 -10.60 -2.30
CA GLY A 57 -8.17 -11.21 -2.13
C GLY A 57 -8.93 -10.75 -0.89
N ILE A 58 -8.36 -9.85 -0.10
CA ILE A 58 -9.01 -9.33 1.11
C ILE A 58 -9.89 -8.14 0.75
N ARG A 59 -11.13 -8.15 1.26
CA ARG A 59 -12.06 -7.01 1.17
C ARG A 59 -12.11 -6.33 2.52
N ALA A 60 -11.56 -5.12 2.58
CA ALA A 60 -11.58 -4.30 3.77
C ALA A 60 -11.48 -2.83 3.36
N GLN A 61 -11.96 -1.95 4.23
CA GLN A 61 -11.95 -0.51 3.99
C GLN A 61 -10.82 0.14 4.78
N PRO A 62 -10.14 1.16 4.22
CA PRO A 62 -9.25 1.99 5.00
C PRO A 62 -9.94 2.56 6.23
N GLN A 63 -9.24 2.54 7.35
CA GLN A 63 -9.75 3.06 8.63
C GLN A 63 -9.14 4.42 8.97
N PHE A 64 -7.87 4.59 8.58
CA PHE A 64 -7.12 5.81 8.83
C PHE A 64 -6.25 6.16 7.65
N PHE A 65 -5.96 7.44 7.48
CA PHE A 65 -4.89 7.92 6.62
C PHE A 65 -3.58 7.86 7.39
N LEU A 66 -2.53 7.33 6.77
CA LEU A 66 -1.22 7.20 7.41
C LEU A 66 -0.28 8.32 6.98
N ARG A 67 -0.01 8.43 5.70
CA ARG A 67 0.98 9.37 5.20
C ARG A 67 0.86 9.56 3.68
N MET A 68 1.17 10.75 3.23
CA MET A 68 1.49 10.99 1.82
C MET A 68 3.00 11.11 1.70
N HIS A 69 3.58 10.35 0.79
CA HIS A 69 5.00 10.45 0.47
C HIS A 69 5.19 10.92 -0.97
N GLN A 70 6.17 11.78 -1.15
CA GLN A 70 6.69 12.10 -2.47
C GLN A 70 8.03 11.38 -2.63
N TRP A 71 8.19 10.65 -3.70
CA TRP A 71 9.41 9.89 -3.96
C TRP A 71 9.78 9.99 -5.41
N ILE A 72 11.08 10.19 -5.66
CA ILE A 72 11.64 10.14 -7.00
C ILE A 72 12.50 8.88 -7.08
N ALA A 73 12.08 7.94 -7.92
CA ALA A 73 12.77 6.67 -8.09
C ALA A 73 14.13 6.88 -8.77
N PRO A 74 15.04 5.90 -8.69
CA PRO A 74 16.37 6.01 -9.31
C PRO A 74 16.35 6.29 -10.81
N ASP A 75 15.29 5.89 -11.51
CA ASP A 75 15.09 6.18 -12.94
C ASP A 75 14.42 7.54 -13.20
N ASN A 76 14.32 8.39 -12.16
CA ASN A 76 13.66 9.70 -12.18
C ASN A 76 12.14 9.66 -12.32
N THR A 77 11.51 8.50 -12.14
CA THR A 77 10.04 8.43 -12.10
C THR A 77 9.52 9.09 -10.82
N PRO A 78 8.66 10.12 -10.92
CA PRO A 78 8.12 10.79 -9.76
C PRO A 78 6.85 10.10 -9.27
N PHE A 79 6.73 9.91 -7.95
CA PHE A 79 5.57 9.30 -7.31
C PHE A 79 5.00 10.19 -6.21
N LEU A 80 3.67 10.17 -6.10
CA LEU A 80 2.92 10.59 -4.91
C LEU A 80 2.19 9.35 -4.40
N ARG A 81 2.52 8.92 -3.20
CA ARG A 81 1.95 7.71 -2.61
C ARG A 81 1.10 8.08 -1.39
N PHE A 82 -0.16 7.67 -1.43
CA PHE A 82 -1.11 7.83 -0.33
C PHE A 82 -1.27 6.48 0.38
N SER A 83 -0.86 6.43 1.64
CA SER A 83 -0.90 5.18 2.42
C SER A 83 -2.00 5.24 3.48
N PHE A 84 -2.71 4.13 3.62
CA PHE A 84 -3.84 3.98 4.53
C PHE A 84 -3.60 2.82 5.50
N VAL A 85 -4.21 2.89 6.67
CA VAL A 85 -4.13 1.84 7.68
C VAL A 85 -5.41 1.02 7.69
N ILE A 86 -5.24 -0.29 7.72
CA ILE A 86 -6.32 -1.26 7.90
C ILE A 86 -5.92 -2.22 9.02
N GLU A 87 -6.69 -2.22 10.10
CA GLU A 87 -6.50 -3.16 11.21
C GLU A 87 -7.47 -4.32 11.05
N LEU A 88 -6.94 -5.54 11.09
CA LEU A 88 -7.76 -6.76 11.09
C LEU A 88 -7.60 -7.48 12.41
N ALA A 89 -8.63 -8.22 12.83
CA ALA A 89 -8.61 -8.96 14.07
C ALA A 89 -7.59 -10.13 14.03
N THR A 90 -7.45 -10.75 12.87
CA THR A 90 -6.53 -11.88 12.64
C THR A 90 -5.92 -11.79 11.26
N PRO A 91 -4.74 -12.40 11.04
CA PRO A 91 -4.20 -12.55 9.70
C PRO A 91 -5.15 -13.40 8.85
N LEU A 92 -5.80 -12.77 7.90
CA LEU A 92 -6.74 -13.46 7.01
C LEU A 92 -6.00 -14.26 5.94
N PRO A 93 -6.58 -15.37 5.44
CA PRO A 93 -6.03 -16.05 4.29
C PRO A 93 -6.08 -15.15 3.06
N THR A 94 -5.14 -15.35 2.16
CA THR A 94 -4.98 -14.52 0.96
C THR A 94 -5.14 -15.35 -0.31
N GLU A 95 -5.65 -14.70 -1.36
CA GLU A 95 -5.79 -15.28 -2.69
C GLU A 95 -5.65 -14.17 -3.72
N PRO A 96 -4.42 -13.90 -4.22
CA PRO A 96 -4.21 -12.87 -5.22
C PRO A 96 -5.02 -13.12 -6.49
N HIS A 97 -5.67 -12.08 -6.99
CA HIS A 97 -6.37 -12.09 -8.27
C HIS A 97 -5.54 -11.46 -9.38
N ASP A 98 -4.53 -10.66 -9.03
CA ASP A 98 -3.57 -10.10 -9.95
C ASP A 98 -2.47 -11.12 -10.22
N SER A 99 -2.30 -11.49 -11.50
CA SER A 99 -1.31 -12.49 -11.91
C SER A 99 0.14 -12.03 -11.69
N ASP A 100 0.38 -10.74 -11.49
CA ASP A 100 1.72 -10.21 -11.20
C ASP A 100 2.15 -10.49 -9.76
N ILE A 101 1.22 -10.84 -8.88
CA ILE A 101 1.51 -11.16 -7.48
C ILE A 101 1.79 -12.65 -7.34
N ASP A 102 2.99 -12.97 -6.90
CA ASP A 102 3.40 -14.37 -6.70
C ASP A 102 2.78 -14.98 -5.45
N ARG A 103 2.75 -14.21 -4.35
CA ARG A 103 2.17 -14.64 -3.08
C ARG A 103 2.04 -13.46 -2.12
N CYS A 104 1.27 -13.68 -1.06
CA CYS A 104 1.16 -12.75 0.05
C CYS A 104 1.79 -13.36 1.30
N LEU A 105 2.36 -12.51 2.14
CA LEU A 105 3.05 -12.91 3.36
C LEU A 105 2.57 -12.04 4.52
N TRP A 106 2.41 -12.65 5.69
CA TRP A 106 2.22 -11.92 6.94
C TRP A 106 3.55 -11.89 7.68
N LEU A 107 4.16 -10.71 7.79
CA LEU A 107 5.51 -10.54 8.30
C LEU A 107 5.53 -9.64 9.53
N THR A 108 6.46 -9.91 10.43
CA THR A 108 6.71 -9.02 11.57
C THR A 108 7.40 -7.75 11.09
N PRO A 109 7.30 -6.63 11.85
CA PRO A 109 8.04 -5.41 11.50
C PRO A 109 9.54 -5.67 11.34
N GLN A 110 10.13 -6.51 12.20
CA GLN A 110 11.54 -6.83 12.13
C GLN A 110 11.91 -7.50 10.81
N GLN A 111 11.09 -8.47 10.35
CA GLN A 111 11.33 -9.15 9.07
C GLN A 111 11.30 -8.16 7.91
N ILE A 112 10.40 -7.18 7.94
CA ILE A 112 10.31 -6.17 6.90
C ILE A 112 11.49 -5.21 6.96
N LEU A 113 11.80 -4.67 8.14
CA LEU A 113 12.84 -3.65 8.30
C LEU A 113 14.24 -4.20 8.04
N GLU A 114 14.47 -5.50 8.22
CA GLU A 114 15.74 -6.17 7.93
C GLU A 114 15.83 -6.73 6.50
N ALA A 115 14.75 -6.64 5.73
CA ALA A 115 14.73 -7.18 4.37
C ALA A 115 15.60 -6.37 3.43
N ASN A 116 16.23 -7.06 2.47
CA ASN A 116 17.06 -6.43 1.43
C ASN A 116 16.37 -6.41 0.06
N ASN A 117 15.10 -6.79 0.00
CA ASN A 117 14.33 -6.93 -1.23
C ASN A 117 13.04 -6.09 -1.22
N LEU A 118 13.04 -4.95 -0.54
CA LEU A 118 11.90 -4.05 -0.55
C LEU A 118 11.80 -3.33 -1.89
N ARG A 119 10.57 -3.19 -2.39
CA ARG A 119 10.28 -2.58 -3.70
C ARG A 119 10.75 -1.12 -3.78
N SER A 120 10.67 -0.39 -2.67
CA SER A 120 11.10 1.00 -2.54
C SER A 120 11.37 1.32 -1.06
N PRO A 121 12.04 2.44 -0.76
CA PRO A 121 12.23 2.87 0.62
C PRO A 121 10.91 3.17 1.35
N LEU A 122 9.84 3.41 0.62
CA LEU A 122 8.54 3.71 1.23
C LEU A 122 7.92 2.53 1.96
N VAL A 123 8.32 1.30 1.63
CA VAL A 123 7.83 0.10 2.31
C VAL A 123 8.24 0.11 3.78
N ALA A 124 9.52 0.27 4.06
CA ALA A 124 10.02 0.35 5.44
C ALA A 124 9.53 1.62 6.14
N GLU A 125 9.54 2.74 5.42
CA GLU A 125 9.11 4.02 5.99
C GLU A 125 7.64 3.98 6.44
N SER A 126 6.77 3.33 5.68
CA SER A 126 5.37 3.17 6.06
C SER A 126 5.21 2.34 7.33
N ILE A 127 6.03 1.31 7.52
CA ILE A 127 6.04 0.53 8.77
C ILE A 127 6.48 1.42 9.95
N ARG A 128 7.52 2.23 9.77
CA ARG A 128 7.99 3.14 10.83
C ARG A 128 6.93 4.16 11.21
N CYS A 129 6.22 4.74 10.23
CA CYS A 129 5.11 5.66 10.49
C CYS A 129 4.01 4.97 11.31
N TYR A 130 3.67 3.74 10.94
CA TYR A 130 2.68 2.96 11.69
C TYR A 130 3.15 2.71 13.14
N GLN A 131 4.41 2.36 13.34
CA GLN A 131 4.97 2.10 14.66
C GLN A 131 5.04 3.35 15.54
N GLN A 132 5.13 4.52 14.93
CA GLN A 132 5.05 5.81 15.63
C GLN A 132 3.61 6.18 15.98
N GLN A 133 2.67 5.27 15.76
CA GLN A 133 1.24 5.45 16.03
C GLN A 133 0.60 6.60 15.25
N GLU A 134 1.14 6.90 14.07
CA GLU A 134 0.53 7.89 13.20
C GLU A 134 -0.78 7.34 12.64
N ARG A 135 -1.85 8.05 12.91
CA ARG A 135 -3.19 7.73 12.43
C ARG A 135 -3.96 9.02 12.29
N TYR A 136 -4.35 9.33 11.07
CA TYR A 136 -5.05 10.56 10.77
C TYR A 136 -6.45 10.25 10.25
N PRO A 137 -7.41 11.18 10.46
CA PRO A 137 -8.76 10.98 9.96
C PRO A 137 -8.78 10.83 8.44
N LEU A 138 -9.62 9.95 7.93
CA LEU A 138 -9.83 9.80 6.49
C LEU A 138 -10.37 11.09 5.85
N SER A 139 -10.95 11.98 6.64
CA SER A 139 -11.42 13.29 6.16
C SER A 139 -10.31 14.19 5.63
N LEU A 140 -9.03 13.88 5.94
CA LEU A 140 -7.90 14.58 5.32
C LEU A 140 -7.78 14.28 3.83
N VAL A 141 -8.42 13.21 3.36
CA VAL A 141 -8.42 12.80 1.96
C VAL A 141 -9.87 12.85 1.49
N SER A 142 -10.30 14.02 1.04
CA SER A 142 -11.66 14.25 0.58
C SER A 142 -11.73 14.21 -0.94
N SER A 143 -12.82 13.63 -1.45
CA SER A 143 -13.03 13.50 -2.89
C SER A 143 -14.29 14.26 -3.29
N TYR A 144 -14.19 14.99 -4.37
CA TYR A 144 -15.28 15.77 -4.93
C TYR A 144 -15.49 15.42 -6.39
N ASN A 145 -16.74 15.28 -6.76
CA ASN A 145 -17.16 15.23 -8.15
C ASN A 145 -18.16 16.35 -8.34
N TRP A 146 -17.73 17.39 -9.03
CA TRP A 146 -18.54 18.60 -9.19
C TRP A 146 -19.31 18.58 -10.51
N PRO A 147 -20.62 18.34 -10.51
CA PRO A 147 -21.40 18.40 -11.72
C PRO A 147 -21.66 19.86 -12.09
N PHE A 148 -21.23 20.26 -13.27
CA PHE A 148 -21.44 21.60 -13.79
C PHE A 148 -22.79 21.73 -14.47
#